data_66ce9169368b445672c978f549a62fd9
#
_entry.id   66ce9169368b445672c978f549a62fd9
#
_cell.length_a   1.000
_cell.length_b   1.000
_cell.length_c   1.000
_cell.angle_alpha   90.00
_cell.angle_beta   90.00
_cell.angle_gamma   90.00
#
_symmetry.space_group_name_H-M   'P 1'
#
loop_
_entity.id
_entity.type
_entity.pdbx_description
1 polymer ?
#
loop_
_entity_poly.entity_id
_entity_poly.type
_entity_poly.pdbx_seq_one_letter_code
_entity_poly.pdbx_strand_id
1 'polypeptide(L)'
;MEQVYKINHLVLNDTKSQFCLCYNNGIKTFTTDGFKVKYISDNIGSISLASIIHELNMVVFVGSESNELYSTKKIVIYDLINKKNIYSTPFQSEIKNLKIINKYLFIGFESEIKIFSLEKKDTIIPVKEIPLPECNLYELWDKSSNEIISLTKIILAYPFNDEICINSFIGNDLNLERKKDIKIPVKKIQNIFYIKYLNQFFVPDETAYYIYGFNPDDGKQKLCLYRGKNPGVITSITLLNKNYLAVNNLNRTIHIFNIGENNNNYNLSSLIGGFFYGNYINPVMRIKYYNILKEKEGEFYESDFQKKEHF
;
A
#
# COMPACT_ATOMS: atom_id res chain seq x y z
N MET A 1 13.05 -29.80 -13.24
CA MET A 1 12.15 -29.41 -12.13
C MET A 1 11.71 -27.99 -12.41
N GLU A 2 10.41 -27.73 -12.53
CA GLU A 2 9.91 -26.37 -12.65
C GLU A 2 10.20 -25.62 -11.35
N GLN A 3 10.85 -24.45 -11.46
CA GLN A 3 11.15 -23.63 -10.30
C GLN A 3 9.86 -22.90 -9.89
N VAL A 4 9.31 -23.28 -8.73
CA VAL A 4 8.10 -22.65 -8.21
C VAL A 4 8.51 -21.33 -7.53
N TYR A 5 8.11 -20.21 -8.13
CA TYR A 5 8.30 -18.89 -7.55
C TYR A 5 7.15 -18.58 -6.59
N LYS A 6 7.48 -18.37 -5.32
CA LYS A 6 6.53 -17.85 -4.32
C LYS A 6 6.73 -16.34 -4.22
N ILE A 7 5.73 -15.57 -4.65
CA ILE A 7 5.72 -14.12 -4.50
C ILE A 7 5.41 -13.77 -3.05
N ASN A 8 6.30 -13.02 -2.43
CA ASN A 8 6.16 -12.54 -1.05
C ASN A 8 5.65 -11.09 -1.01
N HIS A 9 6.09 -10.25 -1.96
CA HIS A 9 5.75 -8.83 -1.97
C HIS A 9 5.74 -8.28 -3.40
N LEU A 10 4.83 -7.34 -3.65
CA LEU A 10 4.76 -6.57 -4.89
C LEU A 10 4.66 -5.08 -4.54
N VAL A 11 5.50 -4.27 -5.11
CA VAL A 11 5.51 -2.83 -4.89
C VAL A 11 5.68 -2.07 -6.20
N LEU A 12 4.90 -1.00 -6.34
CA LEU A 12 5.04 0.00 -7.40
C LEU A 12 5.96 1.12 -6.93
N ASN A 13 6.72 1.71 -7.83
CA ASN A 13 7.40 2.97 -7.55
C ASN A 13 6.40 4.14 -7.51
N ASP A 14 6.83 5.30 -7.01
CA ASP A 14 5.98 6.49 -6.85
C ASP A 14 5.34 6.97 -8.16
N THR A 15 6.07 6.88 -9.27
CA THR A 15 5.58 7.27 -10.61
C THR A 15 4.69 6.22 -11.25
N LYS A 16 4.56 5.04 -10.62
CA LYS A 16 3.83 3.87 -11.14
C LYS A 16 4.31 3.38 -12.51
N SER A 17 5.53 3.75 -12.90
CA SER A 17 6.14 3.32 -14.17
C SER A 17 6.86 1.98 -14.08
N GLN A 18 7.13 1.52 -12.85
CA GLN A 18 7.80 0.26 -12.57
C GLN A 18 7.20 -0.43 -11.36
N PHE A 19 7.29 -1.75 -11.35
CA PHE A 19 6.98 -2.54 -10.15
C PHE A 19 8.09 -3.56 -9.88
N CYS A 20 8.18 -3.95 -8.62
CA CYS A 20 9.12 -4.93 -8.13
C CYS A 20 8.36 -6.13 -7.57
N LEU A 21 8.72 -7.33 -8.01
CA LEU A 21 8.31 -8.59 -7.43
C LEU A 21 9.42 -9.12 -6.55
N CYS A 22 9.11 -9.33 -5.28
CA CYS A 22 9.97 -10.02 -4.33
C CYS A 22 9.50 -11.47 -4.19
N TYR A 23 10.40 -12.41 -4.30
CA TYR A 23 10.07 -13.83 -4.25
C TYR A 23 11.08 -14.62 -3.42
N ASN A 24 10.89 -15.93 -3.33
CA ASN A 24 11.66 -16.82 -2.49
C ASN A 24 13.16 -16.93 -2.84
N ASN A 25 13.61 -16.40 -3.98
CA ASN A 25 15.02 -16.45 -4.40
C ASN A 25 15.58 -15.08 -4.82
N GLY A 26 14.79 -14.02 -4.77
CA GLY A 26 15.29 -12.71 -5.20
C GLY A 26 14.24 -11.66 -5.55
N ILE A 27 14.64 -10.81 -6.49
CA ILE A 27 13.89 -9.65 -6.93
C ILE A 27 13.88 -9.60 -8.46
N LYS A 28 12.67 -9.34 -9.03
CA LYS A 28 12.50 -8.98 -10.45
C LYS A 28 11.80 -7.64 -10.55
N THR A 29 12.29 -6.75 -11.37
CA THR A 29 11.64 -5.47 -11.66
C THR A 29 11.14 -5.41 -13.08
N PHE A 30 10.01 -4.77 -13.28
CA PHE A 30 9.30 -4.67 -14.54
C PHE A 30 8.90 -3.23 -14.81
N THR A 31 8.76 -2.89 -16.08
CA THR A 31 8.03 -1.68 -16.48
C THR A 31 6.54 -1.97 -16.42
N THR A 32 5.71 -0.98 -16.08
CA THR A 32 4.24 -1.11 -16.13
C THR A 32 3.72 -1.03 -17.57
N ASP A 33 4.47 -0.36 -18.46
CA ASP A 33 4.20 -0.35 -19.89
C ASP A 33 4.73 -1.65 -20.52
N GLY A 34 3.80 -2.49 -20.98
CA GLY A 34 4.08 -3.76 -21.63
C GLY A 34 4.70 -4.84 -20.76
N PHE A 35 4.74 -4.66 -19.43
CA PHE A 35 5.24 -5.65 -18.44
C PHE A 35 6.62 -6.23 -18.77
N LYS A 36 7.50 -5.42 -19.34
CA LYS A 36 8.86 -5.86 -19.72
C LYS A 36 9.74 -5.98 -18.51
N VAL A 37 10.47 -7.08 -18.40
CA VAL A 37 11.49 -7.27 -17.37
C VAL A 37 12.60 -6.23 -17.54
N LYS A 38 12.93 -5.51 -16.48
CA LYS A 38 13.98 -4.50 -16.46
C LYS A 38 15.25 -5.02 -15.79
N TYR A 39 15.12 -5.58 -14.59
CA TYR A 39 16.24 -6.14 -13.84
C TYR A 39 15.83 -7.44 -13.16
N ILE A 40 16.79 -8.38 -13.06
CA ILE A 40 16.67 -9.64 -12.34
C ILE A 40 17.87 -9.76 -11.41
N SER A 41 17.60 -9.99 -10.13
CA SER A 41 18.61 -10.33 -9.12
C SER A 41 18.19 -11.59 -8.39
N ASP A 42 18.57 -12.73 -8.96
CA ASP A 42 18.40 -14.06 -8.38
C ASP A 42 19.52 -14.35 -7.37
N ASN A 43 19.31 -15.35 -6.52
CA ASN A 43 20.28 -15.85 -5.54
C ASN A 43 20.64 -14.85 -4.42
N ILE A 44 19.78 -13.88 -4.17
CA ILE A 44 19.87 -13.01 -2.98
C ILE A 44 18.95 -13.50 -1.85
N GLY A 45 18.36 -14.68 -2.01
CA GLY A 45 17.46 -15.29 -1.04
C GLY A 45 16.07 -14.69 -1.03
N SER A 46 15.27 -15.17 -0.12
CA SER A 46 13.86 -14.78 -0.01
C SER A 46 13.69 -13.37 0.57
N ILE A 47 12.96 -12.51 -0.13
CA ILE A 47 12.74 -11.11 0.24
C ILE A 47 11.29 -10.93 0.72
N SER A 48 11.12 -10.31 1.89
CA SER A 48 9.78 -10.07 2.48
C SER A 48 9.19 -8.72 2.08
N LEU A 49 10.00 -7.66 2.04
CA LEU A 49 9.59 -6.30 1.74
C LEU A 49 10.59 -5.64 0.80
N ALA A 50 10.11 -4.79 -0.08
CA ALA A 50 10.96 -3.92 -0.88
C ALA A 50 10.29 -2.58 -1.20
N SER A 51 11.11 -1.60 -1.58
CA SER A 51 10.67 -0.33 -2.15
C SER A 51 11.69 0.15 -3.19
N ILE A 52 11.23 0.71 -4.31
CA ILE A 52 12.08 1.09 -5.43
C ILE A 52 12.54 2.54 -5.29
N ILE A 53 13.84 2.77 -5.41
CA ILE A 53 14.41 4.11 -5.57
C ILE A 53 14.55 4.36 -7.07
N HIS A 54 13.51 4.93 -7.67
CA HIS A 54 13.35 4.99 -9.13
C HIS A 54 14.50 5.67 -9.87
N GLU A 55 14.95 6.82 -9.39
CA GLU A 55 15.96 7.62 -10.08
C GLU A 55 17.34 6.98 -10.09
N LEU A 56 17.59 6.03 -9.20
CA LEU A 56 18.91 5.45 -8.98
C LEU A 56 19.06 4.01 -9.46
N ASN A 57 18.01 3.39 -10.02
CA ASN A 57 17.97 1.95 -10.32
C ASN A 57 18.35 1.08 -9.12
N MET A 58 17.92 1.50 -7.95
CA MET A 58 18.18 0.83 -6.68
C MET A 58 16.88 0.38 -6.03
N VAL A 59 17.00 -0.60 -5.16
CA VAL A 59 15.93 -1.09 -4.31
C VAL A 59 16.39 -1.13 -2.86
N VAL A 60 15.51 -0.70 -1.95
CA VAL A 60 15.67 -1.01 -0.53
C VAL A 60 14.85 -2.24 -0.25
N PHE A 61 15.44 -3.23 0.43
CA PHE A 61 14.72 -4.44 0.77
C PHE A 61 15.03 -4.97 2.17
N VAL A 62 14.18 -5.89 2.63
CA VAL A 62 14.29 -6.65 3.87
C VAL A 62 14.19 -8.13 3.53
N GLY A 63 15.04 -8.96 4.09
CA GLY A 63 14.97 -10.42 3.95
C GLY A 63 13.71 -10.98 4.61
N SER A 64 13.33 -12.20 4.23
CA SER A 64 12.30 -12.97 4.94
C SER A 64 12.93 -13.82 6.05
N GLU A 65 12.09 -14.41 6.90
CA GLU A 65 12.57 -15.37 7.93
C GLU A 65 13.36 -16.55 7.36
N SER A 66 13.05 -16.96 6.12
CA SER A 66 13.74 -18.05 5.42
C SER A 66 15.00 -17.60 4.67
N ASN A 67 15.39 -16.33 4.77
CA ASN A 67 16.57 -15.81 4.09
C ASN A 67 17.81 -15.96 4.98
N GLU A 68 18.77 -16.77 4.54
CA GLU A 68 20.03 -16.99 5.25
C GLU A 68 21.03 -15.81 5.13
N LEU A 69 20.88 -14.97 4.10
CA LEU A 69 21.79 -13.86 3.82
C LEU A 69 21.35 -12.54 4.46
N TYR A 70 20.03 -12.32 4.55
CA TYR A 70 19.46 -11.06 5.00
C TYR A 70 18.33 -11.26 6.00
N SER A 71 18.53 -10.73 7.20
CA SER A 71 17.57 -10.82 8.31
C SER A 71 16.35 -9.94 8.09
N THR A 72 15.22 -10.30 8.71
CA THR A 72 13.99 -9.46 8.84
C THR A 72 14.21 -8.17 9.64
N LYS A 73 15.34 -8.07 10.35
CA LYS A 73 15.76 -6.89 11.15
C LYS A 73 16.78 -6.01 10.44
N LYS A 74 17.02 -6.21 9.14
CA LYS A 74 18.08 -5.52 8.40
C LYS A 74 17.52 -4.97 7.09
N ILE A 75 17.77 -3.67 6.81
CA ILE A 75 17.57 -3.14 5.47
C ILE A 75 18.85 -3.27 4.65
N VAL A 76 18.67 -3.40 3.36
CA VAL A 76 19.74 -3.40 2.36
C VAL A 76 19.36 -2.46 1.23
N ILE A 77 20.26 -1.55 0.87
CA ILE A 77 20.17 -0.79 -0.39
C ILE A 77 20.99 -1.55 -1.43
N TYR A 78 20.34 -1.95 -2.50
CA TYR A 78 20.88 -2.82 -3.51
C TYR A 78 20.86 -2.17 -4.89
N ASP A 79 21.99 -2.18 -5.56
CA ASP A 79 22.14 -1.71 -6.95
C ASP A 79 21.70 -2.82 -7.91
N LEU A 80 20.64 -2.58 -8.66
CA LEU A 80 20.06 -3.53 -9.60
C LEU A 80 20.90 -3.70 -10.87
N ILE A 81 21.72 -2.70 -11.23
CA ILE A 81 22.59 -2.73 -12.41
C ILE A 81 23.83 -3.55 -12.09
N ASN A 82 24.54 -3.15 -11.02
CA ASN A 82 25.81 -3.76 -10.65
C ASN A 82 25.64 -5.03 -9.78
N LYS A 83 24.39 -5.37 -9.43
CA LYS A 83 24.03 -6.54 -8.62
C LYS A 83 24.81 -6.64 -7.30
N LYS A 84 24.93 -5.52 -6.58
CA LYS A 84 25.69 -5.45 -5.33
C LYS A 84 24.99 -4.65 -4.24
N ASN A 85 25.32 -4.98 -3.01
CA ASN A 85 24.92 -4.18 -1.85
C ASN A 85 25.71 -2.88 -1.83
N ILE A 86 25.00 -1.75 -1.76
CA ILE A 86 25.58 -0.42 -1.58
C ILE A 86 25.69 -0.09 -0.09
N TYR A 87 24.60 -0.37 0.63
CA TYR A 87 24.50 -0.05 2.05
C TYR A 87 23.65 -1.08 2.78
N SER A 88 23.96 -1.34 4.03
CA SER A 88 23.08 -2.15 4.88
C SER A 88 23.20 -1.72 6.34
N THR A 89 22.09 -1.74 7.06
CA THR A 89 22.07 -1.46 8.50
C THR A 89 21.08 -2.38 9.22
N PRO A 90 21.50 -2.94 10.37
CA PRO A 90 20.62 -3.72 11.23
C PRO A 90 19.81 -2.83 12.17
N PHE A 91 18.68 -3.34 12.63
CA PHE A 91 17.83 -2.76 13.67
C PHE A 91 17.62 -3.78 14.79
N GLN A 92 17.18 -3.33 15.95
CA GLN A 92 16.90 -4.21 17.10
C GLN A 92 15.62 -5.02 16.87
N SER A 93 14.60 -4.37 16.30
CA SER A 93 13.27 -4.95 16.07
C SER A 93 13.10 -5.38 14.62
N GLU A 94 12.14 -6.27 14.40
CA GLU A 94 11.73 -6.71 13.07
C GLU A 94 11.05 -5.59 12.29
N ILE A 95 11.40 -5.47 11.02
CA ILE A 95 10.83 -4.49 10.12
C ILE A 95 9.51 -5.04 9.56
N LYS A 96 8.42 -4.32 9.81
CA LYS A 96 7.05 -4.71 9.42
C LYS A 96 6.56 -4.00 8.17
N ASN A 97 7.12 -2.84 7.87
CA ASN A 97 6.74 -2.06 6.69
C ASN A 97 7.93 -1.26 6.15
N LEU A 98 7.91 -1.04 4.84
CA LEU A 98 8.96 -0.31 4.13
C LEU A 98 8.32 0.51 3.02
N LYS A 99 8.50 1.83 3.05
CA LYS A 99 7.95 2.73 2.03
C LYS A 99 8.91 3.87 1.72
N ILE A 100 9.06 4.21 0.47
CA ILE A 100 9.78 5.40 0.03
C ILE A 100 8.75 6.42 -0.47
N ILE A 101 8.89 7.65 0.01
CA ILE A 101 8.11 8.80 -0.47
C ILE A 101 9.10 9.93 -0.74
N ASN A 102 9.19 10.36 -1.98
CA ASN A 102 10.19 11.32 -2.43
C ASN A 102 11.61 10.84 -2.06
N LYS A 103 12.33 11.65 -1.26
CA LYS A 103 13.68 11.34 -0.77
C LYS A 103 13.71 10.65 0.60
N TYR A 104 12.57 10.31 1.18
CA TYR A 104 12.50 9.73 2.53
C TYR A 104 12.18 8.24 2.49
N LEU A 105 12.93 7.49 3.28
CA LEU A 105 12.69 6.08 3.58
C LEU A 105 11.98 5.98 4.93
N PHE A 106 10.78 5.42 4.93
CA PHE A 106 9.99 5.10 6.11
C PHE A 106 10.14 3.63 6.43
N ILE A 107 10.63 3.33 7.62
CA ILE A 107 10.79 1.97 8.14
C ILE A 107 9.83 1.81 9.31
N GLY A 108 8.82 0.96 9.15
CA GLY A 108 7.83 0.67 10.17
C GLY A 108 8.21 -0.52 11.02
N PHE A 109 8.16 -0.31 12.33
CA PHE A 109 8.28 -1.32 13.38
C PHE A 109 6.93 -1.50 14.06
N GLU A 110 6.84 -2.36 15.07
CA GLU A 110 5.60 -2.62 15.78
C GLU A 110 5.04 -1.39 16.50
N SER A 111 5.90 -0.57 17.10
CA SER A 111 5.52 0.58 17.93
C SER A 111 6.10 1.92 17.48
N GLU A 112 6.78 1.97 16.35
CA GLU A 112 7.40 3.21 15.84
C GLU A 112 7.61 3.18 14.33
N ILE A 113 7.74 4.37 13.75
CA ILE A 113 8.28 4.57 12.40
C ILE A 113 9.57 5.36 12.50
N LYS A 114 10.64 4.86 11.90
CA LYS A 114 11.89 5.60 11.71
C LYS A 114 11.97 6.13 10.29
N ILE A 115 12.32 7.41 10.17
CA ILE A 115 12.40 8.12 8.90
C ILE A 115 13.85 8.47 8.63
N PHE A 116 14.33 8.14 7.43
CA PHE A 116 15.68 8.41 6.96
C PHE A 116 15.62 9.19 5.65
N SER A 117 16.62 10.05 5.43
CA SER A 117 16.85 10.70 4.14
C SER A 117 17.72 9.82 3.25
N LEU A 118 17.35 9.72 1.97
CA LEU A 118 18.07 9.03 0.90
C LEU A 118 18.82 10.01 -0.03
N GLU A 119 19.13 11.23 0.43
CA GLU A 119 19.85 12.23 -0.40
C GLU A 119 21.23 11.76 -0.84
N LYS A 120 21.88 10.91 -0.04
CA LYS A 120 23.13 10.27 -0.39
C LYS A 120 22.89 8.84 -0.86
N LYS A 121 23.58 8.44 -1.93
CA LYS A 121 23.40 7.12 -2.55
C LYS A 121 23.90 5.95 -1.70
N ASP A 122 24.89 6.19 -0.88
CA ASP A 122 25.69 5.18 -0.17
C ASP A 122 25.44 5.16 1.34
N THR A 123 24.50 5.94 1.83
CA THR A 123 24.16 6.00 3.25
C THR A 123 22.73 6.50 3.46
N ILE A 124 22.18 6.21 4.63
CA ILE A 124 20.91 6.78 5.10
C ILE A 124 21.19 7.73 6.27
N ILE A 125 20.48 8.86 6.32
CA ILE A 125 20.62 9.85 7.37
C ILE A 125 19.35 9.85 8.21
N PRO A 126 19.42 9.60 9.53
CA PRO A 126 18.25 9.69 10.38
C PRO A 126 17.62 11.09 10.34
N VAL A 127 16.31 11.17 10.17
CA VAL A 127 15.56 12.44 10.16
C VAL A 127 14.64 12.52 11.37
N LYS A 128 13.84 11.45 11.62
CA LYS A 128 12.83 11.48 12.66
C LYS A 128 12.42 10.09 13.10
N GLU A 129 11.98 9.98 14.35
CA GLU A 129 11.28 8.84 14.89
C GLU A 129 9.86 9.26 15.31
N ILE A 130 8.87 8.45 14.96
CA ILE A 130 7.47 8.69 15.28
C ILE A 130 6.99 7.50 16.08
N PRO A 131 6.71 7.65 17.38
CA PRO A 131 6.09 6.58 18.16
C PRO A 131 4.66 6.33 17.63
N LEU A 132 4.32 5.08 17.46
CA LEU A 132 2.98 4.62 17.16
C LEU A 132 2.41 3.86 18.37
N PRO A 133 1.10 3.87 18.57
CA PRO A 133 0.47 2.86 19.42
C PRO A 133 0.82 1.47 18.86
N GLU A 134 0.78 0.44 19.70
CA GLU A 134 1.05 -0.96 19.28
C GLU A 134 0.06 -1.40 18.18
N CYS A 135 0.27 -0.89 16.98
CA CYS A 135 -0.47 -1.26 15.79
C CYS A 135 0.49 -1.25 14.60
N ASN A 136 0.54 -2.39 13.91
CA ASN A 136 1.30 -2.51 12.65
C ASN A 136 0.60 -1.86 11.46
N LEU A 137 -0.46 -1.12 11.72
CA LEU A 137 -1.35 -0.59 10.71
C LEU A 137 -1.19 0.91 10.60
N TYR A 138 -0.68 1.36 9.47
CA TYR A 138 -0.65 2.77 9.11
C TYR A 138 -0.61 2.95 7.60
N GLU A 139 -1.00 4.12 7.13
CA GLU A 139 -0.85 4.53 5.74
C GLU A 139 -0.12 5.87 5.67
N LEU A 140 0.79 5.96 4.71
CA LEU A 140 1.60 7.13 4.42
C LEU A 140 1.36 7.59 2.98
N TRP A 141 1.21 8.88 2.75
CA TRP A 141 1.13 9.42 1.40
C TRP A 141 1.73 10.82 1.27
N ASP A 142 2.17 11.12 0.05
CA ASP A 142 2.64 12.44 -0.34
C ASP A 142 1.46 13.35 -0.71
N LYS A 143 1.39 14.51 -0.07
CA LYS A 143 0.44 15.58 -0.37
C LYS A 143 1.15 16.86 -0.84
N SER A 144 2.41 16.78 -1.25
CA SER A 144 3.14 17.92 -1.79
C SER A 144 2.42 18.49 -3.01
N SER A 145 2.31 19.81 -3.08
CA SER A 145 1.76 20.48 -4.26
C SER A 145 2.78 20.47 -5.40
N ASN A 146 2.31 20.42 -6.64
CA ASN A 146 3.16 20.54 -7.82
C ASN A 146 3.63 21.99 -8.10
N GLU A 147 3.53 22.88 -7.13
CA GLU A 147 3.95 24.28 -7.26
C GLU A 147 5.47 24.42 -7.19
N ILE A 148 5.99 25.48 -7.80
CA ILE A 148 7.44 25.76 -8.01
C ILE A 148 8.26 25.81 -6.70
N ILE A 149 7.60 25.99 -5.54
CA ILE A 149 8.17 25.89 -4.19
C ILE A 149 7.39 24.82 -3.44
N SER A 150 7.57 23.56 -3.84
CA SER A 150 6.88 22.45 -3.16
C SER A 150 7.57 22.11 -1.85
N LEU A 151 7.04 22.60 -0.74
CA LEU A 151 7.39 22.04 0.56
C LEU A 151 6.92 20.59 0.60
N THR A 152 7.83 19.69 0.95
CA THR A 152 7.47 18.29 1.19
C THR A 152 6.37 18.23 2.24
N LYS A 153 5.23 17.62 1.88
CA LYS A 153 4.12 17.40 2.80
C LYS A 153 3.75 15.93 2.82
N ILE A 154 3.95 15.29 3.96
CA ILE A 154 3.69 13.87 4.17
C ILE A 154 2.58 13.71 5.20
N ILE A 155 1.61 12.87 4.88
CA ILE A 155 0.50 12.54 5.77
C ILE A 155 0.70 11.10 6.26
N LEU A 156 0.54 10.93 7.56
CA LEU A 156 0.52 9.64 8.24
C LEU A 156 -0.86 9.45 8.88
N ALA A 157 -1.54 8.36 8.56
CA ALA A 157 -2.77 7.94 9.20
C ALA A 157 -2.59 6.60 9.91
N TYR A 158 -3.06 6.49 11.14
CA TYR A 158 -3.01 5.26 11.93
C TYR A 158 -4.21 5.19 12.90
N PRO A 159 -4.67 3.98 13.28
CA PRO A 159 -5.75 3.81 14.23
C PRO A 159 -5.26 4.08 15.66
N PHE A 160 -6.09 4.75 16.44
CA PHE A 160 -5.86 4.98 17.88
C PHE A 160 -7.19 5.22 18.60
N ASN A 161 -7.50 4.44 19.64
CA ASN A 161 -8.71 4.58 20.47
C ASN A 161 -10.02 4.71 19.67
N ASP A 162 -10.28 3.77 18.75
CA ASP A 162 -11.46 3.76 17.88
C ASP A 162 -11.57 4.98 16.92
N GLU A 163 -10.48 5.69 16.72
CA GLU A 163 -10.36 6.82 15.80
C GLU A 163 -9.21 6.59 14.81
N ILE A 164 -9.19 7.34 13.72
CA ILE A 164 -8.01 7.47 12.86
C ILE A 164 -7.30 8.77 13.20
N CYS A 165 -6.09 8.66 13.71
CA CYS A 165 -5.21 9.79 13.89
C CYS A 165 -4.52 10.14 12.57
N ILE A 166 -4.60 11.40 12.16
CA ILE A 166 -3.94 11.92 10.97
C ILE A 166 -2.92 12.97 11.38
N ASN A 167 -1.66 12.69 11.12
CA ASN A 167 -0.54 13.61 11.34
C ASN A 167 -0.04 14.14 10.00
N SER A 168 0.07 15.45 9.86
CA SER A 168 0.65 16.11 8.69
C SER A 168 2.05 16.62 9.05
N PHE A 169 3.05 16.26 8.26
CA PHE A 169 4.43 16.70 8.40
C PHE A 169 4.82 17.56 7.21
N ILE A 170 5.55 18.64 7.46
CA ILE A 170 5.96 19.60 6.45
C ILE A 170 7.43 19.96 6.54
N GLY A 171 8.01 20.28 5.38
CA GLY A 171 9.41 20.71 5.26
C GLY A 171 10.42 19.57 5.27
N ASN A 172 11.68 19.91 5.13
CA ASN A 172 12.77 18.93 5.05
C ASN A 172 13.02 18.19 6.36
N ASP A 173 12.73 18.81 7.49
CA ASP A 173 12.87 18.20 8.82
C ASP A 173 11.61 17.48 9.27
N LEU A 174 10.59 17.40 8.39
CA LEU A 174 9.30 16.77 8.65
C LEU A 174 8.67 17.22 9.99
N ASN A 175 8.56 18.54 10.15
CA ASN A 175 7.94 19.11 11.33
C ASN A 175 6.44 18.80 11.35
N LEU A 176 5.91 18.48 12.53
CA LEU A 176 4.48 18.25 12.70
C LEU A 176 3.72 19.56 12.50
N GLU A 177 2.96 19.65 11.41
CA GLU A 177 2.10 20.81 11.09
C GLU A 177 0.74 20.69 11.75
N ARG A 178 0.15 19.50 11.68
CA ARG A 178 -1.22 19.28 12.12
C ARG A 178 -1.43 17.86 12.62
N LYS A 179 -2.20 17.73 13.69
CA LYS A 179 -2.77 16.48 14.16
C LYS A 179 -4.29 16.57 14.11
N LYS A 180 -4.97 15.54 13.63
CA LYS A 180 -6.41 15.42 13.59
C LYS A 180 -6.84 14.00 13.88
N ASP A 181 -7.84 13.87 14.75
CA ASP A 181 -8.46 12.59 15.06
C ASP A 181 -9.83 12.53 14.38
N ILE A 182 -10.10 11.42 13.69
CA ILE A 182 -11.33 11.22 12.94
C ILE A 182 -12.06 10.01 13.50
N LYS A 183 -13.26 10.23 14.03
CA LYS A 183 -14.14 9.15 14.48
C LYS A 183 -14.62 8.33 13.30
N ILE A 184 -14.54 7.04 13.42
CA ILE A 184 -14.96 6.09 12.41
C ILE A 184 -16.02 5.15 12.98
N PRO A 185 -16.99 4.69 12.17
CA PRO A 185 -18.07 3.82 12.64
C PRO A 185 -17.65 2.34 12.71
N VAL A 186 -16.39 2.05 13.04
CA VAL A 186 -15.87 0.68 13.11
C VAL A 186 -15.06 0.48 14.38
N LYS A 187 -15.21 -0.68 15.01
CA LYS A 187 -14.49 -1.03 16.25
C LYS A 187 -13.09 -1.55 15.99
N LYS A 188 -12.88 -2.24 14.87
CA LYS A 188 -11.59 -2.82 14.50
C LYS A 188 -11.29 -2.50 13.06
N ILE A 189 -10.19 -1.82 12.83
CA ILE A 189 -9.70 -1.45 11.51
C ILE A 189 -8.84 -2.59 10.97
N GLN A 190 -9.15 -3.06 9.76
CA GLN A 190 -8.35 -4.06 9.08
C GLN A 190 -7.16 -3.46 8.33
N ASN A 191 -7.39 -2.33 7.68
CA ASN A 191 -6.39 -1.63 6.86
C ASN A 191 -6.82 -0.19 6.59
N ILE A 192 -5.87 0.63 6.15
CA ILE A 192 -6.11 2.00 5.69
C ILE A 192 -5.53 2.12 4.29
N PHE A 193 -6.30 2.66 3.33
CA PHE A 193 -5.86 2.86 1.95
C PHE A 193 -6.10 4.30 1.54
N TYR A 194 -5.12 4.97 0.96
CA TYR A 194 -5.28 6.32 0.45
C TYR A 194 -5.34 6.36 -1.08
N ILE A 195 -6.33 7.06 -1.61
CA ILE A 195 -6.49 7.30 -3.04
C ILE A 195 -6.25 8.78 -3.33
N LYS A 196 -5.05 9.09 -3.82
CA LYS A 196 -4.59 10.48 -4.05
C LYS A 196 -5.54 11.30 -4.90
N TYR A 197 -6.05 10.73 -6.00
CA TYR A 197 -6.94 11.42 -6.93
C TYR A 197 -8.26 11.88 -6.29
N LEU A 198 -8.81 11.08 -5.37
CA LEU A 198 -10.04 11.38 -4.65
C LEU A 198 -9.79 12.25 -3.41
N ASN A 199 -8.55 12.40 -2.98
CA ASN A 199 -8.16 12.92 -1.68
C ASN A 199 -8.98 12.27 -0.56
N GLN A 200 -9.07 10.92 -0.58
CA GLN A 200 -9.81 10.14 0.40
C GLN A 200 -8.97 8.97 0.90
N PHE A 201 -9.12 8.67 2.18
CA PHE A 201 -8.67 7.39 2.72
C PHE A 201 -9.88 6.49 2.98
N PHE A 202 -9.66 5.21 2.78
CA PHE A 202 -10.68 4.17 2.88
C PHE A 202 -10.35 3.23 4.03
N VAL A 203 -11.35 2.94 4.85
CA VAL A 203 -11.23 2.06 6.02
C VAL A 203 -12.30 0.98 5.91
N PRO A 204 -11.91 -0.29 5.70
CA PRO A 204 -12.84 -1.41 5.82
C PRO A 204 -13.25 -1.63 7.27
N ASP A 205 -14.49 -2.05 7.50
CA ASP A 205 -14.92 -2.56 8.79
C ASP A 205 -14.26 -3.92 9.12
N GLU A 206 -14.46 -4.42 10.32
CA GLU A 206 -13.86 -5.67 10.79
C GLU A 206 -14.22 -6.91 9.96
N THR A 207 -15.34 -6.86 9.25
CA THR A 207 -15.84 -7.95 8.38
C THR A 207 -15.57 -7.66 6.90
N ALA A 208 -15.18 -6.43 6.59
CA ALA A 208 -15.09 -5.88 5.25
C ALA A 208 -16.43 -5.93 4.47
N TYR A 209 -17.56 -5.90 5.16
CA TYR A 209 -18.86 -5.73 4.51
C TYR A 209 -19.00 -4.31 3.98
N TYR A 210 -18.58 -3.34 4.80
CA TYR A 210 -18.57 -1.94 4.45
C TYR A 210 -17.15 -1.39 4.38
N ILE A 211 -16.95 -0.45 3.48
CA ILE A 211 -15.69 0.28 3.33
C ILE A 211 -16.05 1.76 3.32
N TYR A 212 -15.54 2.48 4.29
CA TYR A 212 -15.83 3.89 4.49
C TYR A 212 -14.74 4.76 3.90
N GLY A 213 -15.11 5.71 3.06
CA GLY A 213 -14.20 6.72 2.49
C GLY A 213 -14.35 8.05 3.20
N PHE A 214 -13.23 8.59 3.70
CA PHE A 214 -13.17 9.86 4.43
C PHE A 214 -12.23 10.83 3.75
N ASN A 215 -12.58 12.11 3.82
CA ASN A 215 -11.66 13.16 3.45
C ASN A 215 -10.72 13.47 4.62
N PRO A 216 -9.37 13.42 4.43
CA PRO A 216 -8.40 13.67 5.50
C PRO A 216 -8.39 15.11 6.00
N ASP A 217 -8.85 16.08 5.19
CA ASP A 217 -8.81 17.51 5.56
C ASP A 217 -9.95 17.90 6.50
N ASP A 218 -11.17 17.47 6.21
CA ASP A 218 -12.35 17.80 7.01
C ASP A 218 -12.84 16.67 7.92
N GLY A 219 -12.36 15.44 7.70
CA GLY A 219 -12.73 14.25 8.43
C GLY A 219 -14.12 13.74 8.10
N LYS A 220 -14.78 14.30 7.08
CA LYS A 220 -16.12 13.90 6.72
C LYS A 220 -16.12 12.63 5.90
N GLN A 221 -17.05 11.73 6.23
CA GLN A 221 -17.32 10.57 5.39
C GLN A 221 -17.90 11.06 4.05
N LYS A 222 -17.31 10.62 2.95
CA LYS A 222 -17.73 10.95 1.58
C LYS A 222 -18.36 9.77 0.87
N LEU A 223 -17.89 8.57 1.15
CA LEU A 223 -18.34 7.34 0.50
C LEU A 223 -18.59 6.24 1.54
N CYS A 224 -19.51 5.34 1.19
CA CYS A 224 -19.73 4.07 1.88
C CYS A 224 -19.97 3.02 0.82
N LEU A 225 -19.04 2.07 0.71
CA LEU A 225 -19.13 0.97 -0.25
C LEU A 225 -19.63 -0.28 0.48
N TYR A 226 -20.66 -0.92 -0.05
CA TYR A 226 -21.15 -2.18 0.47
C TYR A 226 -20.67 -3.34 -0.39
N ARG A 227 -19.72 -4.12 0.10
CA ARG A 227 -19.13 -5.22 -0.65
C ARG A 227 -20.00 -6.49 -0.66
N GLY A 228 -20.85 -6.66 0.32
CA GLY A 228 -21.69 -7.85 0.51
C GLY A 228 -21.44 -8.53 1.86
N LYS A 229 -22.15 -9.61 2.14
CA LYS A 229 -22.23 -10.29 3.44
C LYS A 229 -21.16 -11.36 3.69
N ASN A 230 -20.26 -11.61 2.76
CA ASN A 230 -19.18 -12.58 2.98
C ASN A 230 -18.00 -11.90 3.66
N PRO A 231 -17.58 -12.33 4.86
CA PRO A 231 -16.42 -11.70 5.53
C PRO A 231 -15.17 -11.88 4.69
N GLY A 232 -14.23 -10.94 4.82
CA GLY A 232 -12.99 -10.97 4.09
C GLY A 232 -11.98 -9.97 4.61
N VAL A 233 -10.78 -10.01 4.04
CA VAL A 233 -9.72 -9.04 4.30
C VAL A 233 -9.45 -8.29 3.01
N ILE A 234 -9.58 -6.97 3.05
CA ILE A 234 -9.26 -6.11 1.91
C ILE A 234 -7.74 -5.99 1.80
N THR A 235 -7.22 -6.34 0.64
CA THR A 235 -5.78 -6.33 0.36
C THR A 235 -5.34 -5.09 -0.42
N SER A 236 -6.23 -4.53 -1.25
CA SER A 236 -5.97 -3.28 -1.95
C SER A 236 -7.24 -2.57 -2.40
N ILE A 237 -7.15 -1.26 -2.51
CA ILE A 237 -8.19 -0.41 -3.13
C ILE A 237 -7.48 0.46 -4.18
N THR A 238 -8.00 0.45 -5.40
CA THR A 238 -7.37 1.15 -6.53
C THR A 238 -8.42 1.85 -7.39
N LEU A 239 -8.15 3.08 -7.78
CA LEU A 239 -8.97 3.79 -8.74
C LEU A 239 -8.62 3.32 -10.17
N LEU A 240 -9.58 2.72 -10.87
CA LEU A 240 -9.41 2.29 -12.27
C LEU A 240 -9.47 3.48 -13.22
N ASN A 241 -10.41 4.40 -12.97
CA ASN A 241 -10.56 5.68 -13.65
C ASN A 241 -11.36 6.62 -12.75
N LYS A 242 -11.75 7.79 -13.28
CA LYS A 242 -12.50 8.81 -12.49
C LYS A 242 -13.76 8.30 -11.80
N ASN A 243 -14.40 7.27 -12.35
CA ASN A 243 -15.71 6.80 -11.94
C ASN A 243 -15.72 5.41 -11.31
N TYR A 244 -14.63 4.65 -11.40
CA TYR A 244 -14.62 3.26 -10.95
C TYR A 244 -13.50 2.97 -9.96
N LEU A 245 -13.88 2.36 -8.85
CA LEU A 245 -12.99 1.92 -7.78
C LEU A 245 -12.99 0.38 -7.74
N ALA A 246 -11.81 -0.22 -7.79
CA ALA A 246 -11.63 -1.65 -7.61
C ALA A 246 -11.18 -1.94 -6.18
N VAL A 247 -11.83 -2.88 -5.54
CA VAL A 247 -11.53 -3.37 -4.19
C VAL A 247 -11.19 -4.85 -4.29
N ASN A 248 -9.94 -5.17 -4.00
CA ASN A 248 -9.44 -6.53 -3.99
C ASN A 248 -9.47 -7.12 -2.58
N ASN A 249 -9.82 -8.38 -2.45
CA ASN A 249 -9.79 -9.07 -1.17
C ASN A 249 -8.92 -10.35 -1.22
N LEU A 250 -8.54 -10.83 -0.05
CA LEU A 250 -7.70 -12.02 0.11
C LEU A 250 -8.35 -13.28 -0.49
N ASN A 251 -9.67 -13.33 -0.60
CA ASN A 251 -10.44 -14.44 -1.20
C ASN A 251 -10.40 -14.42 -2.75
N ARG A 252 -9.46 -13.71 -3.35
CA ARG A 252 -9.26 -13.62 -4.79
C ARG A 252 -10.49 -13.09 -5.54
N THR A 253 -11.14 -12.11 -4.97
CA THR A 253 -12.31 -11.46 -5.58
C THR A 253 -12.05 -9.96 -5.69
N ILE A 254 -12.26 -9.41 -6.86
CA ILE A 254 -12.23 -7.96 -7.11
C ILE A 254 -13.68 -7.48 -7.23
N HIS A 255 -14.05 -6.51 -6.43
CA HIS A 255 -15.33 -5.81 -6.51
C HIS A 255 -15.09 -4.45 -7.16
N ILE A 256 -15.85 -4.14 -8.20
CA ILE A 256 -15.76 -2.86 -8.90
C ILE A 256 -16.98 -2.02 -8.54
N PHE A 257 -16.74 -0.83 -8.02
CA PHE A 257 -17.77 0.13 -7.62
C PHE A 257 -17.75 1.32 -8.59
N ASN A 258 -18.94 1.72 -9.04
CA ASN A 258 -19.10 3.00 -9.73
C ASN A 258 -19.29 4.10 -8.68
N ILE A 259 -18.35 5.05 -8.62
CA ILE A 259 -18.34 6.18 -7.69
C ILE A 259 -18.64 7.52 -8.38
N GLY A 260 -18.99 7.51 -9.67
CA GLY A 260 -19.38 8.71 -10.44
C GLY A 260 -20.73 9.27 -10.01
N GLU A 261 -21.05 10.49 -10.48
CA GLU A 261 -22.18 11.30 -10.02
C GLU A 261 -23.59 10.69 -10.24
N ASN A 262 -23.74 9.68 -11.11
CA ASN A 262 -25.03 9.09 -11.49
C ASN A 262 -25.37 7.80 -10.73
N ASN A 263 -24.86 7.61 -9.53
CA ASN A 263 -25.11 6.39 -8.77
C ASN A 263 -26.49 6.36 -8.14
N ASN A 264 -27.23 5.26 -8.38
CA ASN A 264 -28.41 4.90 -7.62
C ASN A 264 -27.98 4.53 -6.19
N ASN A 265 -27.96 5.52 -5.33
CA ASN A 265 -27.63 5.36 -3.93
C ASN A 265 -28.85 4.76 -3.21
N TYR A 266 -28.70 3.57 -2.62
CA TYR A 266 -29.73 2.98 -1.77
C TYR A 266 -29.63 3.56 -0.36
N ASN A 267 -30.73 4.13 0.14
CA ASN A 267 -30.80 4.65 1.50
C ASN A 267 -30.83 3.52 2.53
N LEU A 268 -29.81 3.40 3.34
CA LEU A 268 -29.73 2.44 4.45
C LEU A 268 -30.22 3.02 5.78
N SER A 269 -30.80 4.21 5.77
CA SER A 269 -31.17 4.96 6.99
C SER A 269 -32.17 4.28 7.91
N SER A 270 -32.79 3.17 7.45
CA SER A 270 -33.83 2.49 8.23
C SER A 270 -33.37 1.20 8.95
N LEU A 271 -32.14 0.70 8.72
CA LEU A 271 -31.80 -0.65 9.17
C LEU A 271 -30.72 -0.76 10.27
N ILE A 272 -29.94 0.29 10.54
CA ILE A 272 -28.89 0.20 11.58
C ILE A 272 -28.84 1.51 12.36
N GLY A 273 -29.14 1.40 13.65
CA GLY A 273 -29.28 2.54 14.56
C GLY A 273 -28.13 3.55 14.53
N GLY A 274 -28.46 4.78 14.20
CA GLY A 274 -27.83 6.00 14.66
C GLY A 274 -26.53 6.48 14.04
N PHE A 275 -25.76 5.68 13.28
CA PHE A 275 -24.44 6.08 12.79
C PHE A 275 -24.27 6.22 11.28
N PHE A 276 -25.26 5.84 10.49
CA PHE A 276 -25.18 5.88 9.04
C PHE A 276 -26.00 7.05 8.48
N TYR A 277 -25.38 8.19 8.32
CA TYR A 277 -25.89 9.26 7.45
C TYR A 277 -25.26 9.07 6.07
N GLY A 278 -25.97 8.42 5.16
CA GLY A 278 -25.55 8.38 3.76
C GLY A 278 -26.03 7.15 3.00
N ASN A 279 -26.01 7.29 1.71
CA ASN A 279 -26.27 6.25 0.74
C ASN A 279 -25.04 5.35 0.59
N TYR A 280 -25.21 4.05 0.45
CA TYR A 280 -24.10 3.16 0.13
C TYR A 280 -24.11 2.77 -1.35
N ILE A 281 -22.91 2.45 -1.85
CA ILE A 281 -22.70 2.07 -3.24
C ILE A 281 -22.46 0.56 -3.31
N ASN A 282 -23.27 -0.13 -4.13
CA ASN A 282 -23.08 -1.54 -4.42
C ASN A 282 -22.03 -1.76 -5.52
N PRO A 283 -21.35 -2.92 -5.53
CA PRO A 283 -20.45 -3.23 -6.64
C PRO A 283 -21.26 -3.45 -7.93
N VAL A 284 -20.79 -2.86 -9.03
CA VAL A 284 -21.36 -3.04 -10.38
C VAL A 284 -20.82 -4.28 -11.07
N MET A 285 -19.69 -4.79 -10.59
CA MET A 285 -19.05 -6.01 -11.13
C MET A 285 -18.29 -6.74 -10.02
N ARG A 286 -18.28 -8.08 -10.11
CA ARG A 286 -17.45 -8.95 -9.29
C ARG A 286 -16.63 -9.86 -10.19
N ILE A 287 -15.31 -9.87 -10.02
CA ILE A 287 -14.39 -10.74 -10.73
C ILE A 287 -13.74 -11.69 -9.73
N LYS A 288 -13.87 -13.00 -9.96
CA LYS A 288 -13.13 -14.01 -9.21
C LYS A 288 -11.94 -14.45 -10.07
N TYR A 289 -10.73 -14.39 -9.54
CA TYR A 289 -9.54 -14.80 -10.24
C TYR A 289 -8.83 -15.94 -9.52
N TYR A 290 -8.17 -16.79 -10.29
CA TYR A 290 -7.34 -17.89 -9.80
C TYR A 290 -5.91 -17.57 -10.20
N ASN A 291 -5.03 -17.35 -9.23
CA ASN A 291 -3.62 -17.11 -9.52
C ASN A 291 -2.95 -18.41 -9.95
N ILE A 292 -2.74 -18.56 -11.23
CA ILE A 292 -1.77 -19.49 -11.77
C ILE A 292 -0.83 -18.64 -12.64
N LEU A 293 0.17 -18.03 -12.02
CA LEU A 293 1.30 -17.49 -12.77
C LEU A 293 2.16 -18.70 -13.17
N LYS A 294 2.12 -19.08 -14.43
CA LYS A 294 3.06 -20.02 -15.03
C LYS A 294 4.13 -19.21 -15.77
N GLU A 295 5.38 -19.40 -15.41
CA GLU A 295 6.50 -18.90 -16.19
C GLU A 295 6.84 -19.93 -17.27
N LYS A 296 6.79 -19.54 -18.53
CA LYS A 296 7.29 -20.29 -19.64
C LYS A 296 8.34 -19.42 -20.32
N GLU A 297 9.61 -19.84 -20.29
CA GLU A 297 10.73 -19.19 -20.99
C GLU A 297 10.95 -17.69 -20.69
N GLY A 298 10.75 -17.27 -19.42
CA GLY A 298 11.01 -15.89 -19.01
C GLY A 298 9.86 -14.90 -19.29
N GLU A 299 8.74 -15.35 -19.84
CA GLU A 299 7.53 -14.56 -20.02
C GLU A 299 6.42 -15.01 -19.08
N PHE A 300 5.70 -14.05 -18.48
CA PHE A 300 4.53 -14.33 -17.65
C PHE A 300 3.29 -14.35 -18.53
N TYR A 301 2.61 -15.49 -18.60
CA TYR A 301 1.32 -15.62 -19.24
C TYR A 301 0.21 -15.62 -18.18
N GLU A 302 -0.76 -14.77 -18.39
CA GLU A 302 -2.00 -14.76 -17.64
C GLU A 302 -2.91 -15.86 -18.18
N SER A 303 -3.05 -16.97 -17.43
CA SER A 303 -3.98 -18.04 -17.81
C SER A 303 -5.36 -17.79 -17.23
N ASP A 304 -6.31 -17.55 -18.12
CA ASP A 304 -7.75 -17.65 -17.99
C ASP A 304 -8.45 -16.76 -16.93
N PHE A 305 -8.82 -15.55 -17.37
CA PHE A 305 -9.93 -14.82 -16.77
C PHE A 305 -11.26 -15.51 -17.11
N GLN A 306 -11.80 -16.30 -16.22
CA GLN A 306 -13.21 -16.68 -16.33
C GLN A 306 -14.09 -15.53 -15.87
N LYS A 307 -14.72 -14.87 -16.83
CA LYS A 307 -15.80 -13.92 -16.62
C LYS A 307 -17.02 -14.66 -16.11
N LYS A 308 -17.43 -14.42 -14.88
CA LYS A 308 -18.71 -14.91 -14.38
C LYS A 308 -19.49 -13.79 -13.70
N GLU A 309 -20.68 -13.61 -14.25
CA GLU A 309 -21.93 -13.11 -13.68
C GLU A 309 -22.12 -11.59 -13.61
N HIS A 310 -22.95 -11.15 -14.54
CA HIS A 310 -23.74 -9.93 -14.44
C HIS A 310 -24.83 -10.13 -13.37
N PHE A 311 -24.98 -9.18 -12.47
CA PHE A 311 -26.16 -9.04 -11.61
C PHE A 311 -27.05 -7.92 -12.12
#